data_a9b1b20370a2373b4ce2ad92b46d9189
#
_entry.id   a9b1b20370a2373b4ce2ad92b46d9189
#
_cell.length_a   1.000
_cell.length_b   1.000
_cell.length_c   1.000
_cell.angle_alpha   90.00
_cell.angle_beta   90.00
_cell.angle_gamma   90.00
#
_symmetry.space_group_name_H-M   'P 1'
#
loop_
_entity.id
_entity.type
_entity.pdbx_description
1 polymer ?
#
loop_
_entity_poly.entity_id
_entity_poly.type
_entity_poly.pdbx_seq_one_letter_code
_entity_poly.pdbx_strand_id
1 'polypeptide(L)'
;MKKGEILEGIVESVRFPNKGIVRTDDHTVIVKNSVPGQKVRFSVSKIRKGTAQGRLLEVLAPAPNELPESPCAQFGRCGGCLYQCLPYAEQLKLKAQQVRELLEPAILDCDWAQLFEGILPSPNDTGYRNKMEFTFGDEVKDGPLSLGMHKRGSFYDIVTVSDCRIVHDDFRKILVCTLEYFSKAKVPYYHRMRHEGFLRHLLVRRGEKTGELLVDLVTTYAVDEPWDETLVDLSREIPENTKRPTMVERDALLAGYKEALCNLELEGTLVGILNTKNDNIADTVRNEGTTVLFGRDHFFEELLGLTFRISPFSFFQTNSAGAEVLYETARAYIGDTIGATGG
;
A
#
# COMPACT_ATOMS: atom_id res chain seq x y z
N MET A 1 -18.55 29.51 -9.43
CA MET A 1 -18.29 28.10 -9.10
C MET A 1 -19.22 27.66 -7.97
N LYS A 2 -19.88 26.48 -8.10
CA LYS A 2 -20.81 25.92 -7.11
C LYS A 2 -20.43 24.47 -6.78
N LYS A 3 -20.76 24.01 -5.57
CA LYS A 3 -20.59 22.59 -5.21
C LYS A 3 -21.42 21.70 -6.15
N GLY A 4 -20.83 20.63 -6.66
CA GLY A 4 -21.43 19.73 -7.64
C GLY A 4 -21.25 20.17 -9.12
N GLU A 5 -20.80 21.37 -9.38
CA GLU A 5 -20.52 21.86 -10.71
C GLU A 5 -19.40 21.05 -11.37
N ILE A 6 -19.58 20.70 -12.64
CA ILE A 6 -18.60 19.99 -13.45
C ILE A 6 -17.84 20.99 -14.31
N LEU A 7 -16.53 21.00 -14.17
CA LEU A 7 -15.62 21.91 -14.86
C LEU A 7 -14.50 21.12 -15.54
N GLU A 8 -13.85 21.77 -16.51
CA GLU A 8 -12.67 21.27 -17.19
C GLU A 8 -11.50 22.26 -17.02
N GLY A 9 -10.29 21.75 -17.04
CA GLY A 9 -9.10 22.59 -16.99
C GLY A 9 -7.82 21.78 -17.17
N ILE A 10 -6.71 22.50 -17.31
CA ILE A 10 -5.37 21.92 -17.42
C ILE A 10 -4.74 21.92 -16.03
N VAL A 11 -4.11 20.81 -15.65
CA VAL A 11 -3.32 20.70 -14.44
C VAL A 11 -1.99 21.40 -14.67
N GLU A 12 -1.77 22.54 -14.00
CA GLU A 12 -0.55 23.35 -14.18
C GLU A 12 0.63 22.76 -13.40
N SER A 13 0.38 22.29 -12.18
CA SER A 13 1.39 21.70 -11.30
C SER A 13 0.76 20.69 -10.34
N VAL A 14 1.60 19.90 -9.66
CA VAL A 14 1.14 18.96 -8.63
C VAL A 14 1.93 19.15 -7.36
N ARG A 15 1.30 19.70 -6.33
CA ARG A 15 1.88 19.85 -5.00
C ARG A 15 1.83 18.54 -4.22
N PHE A 16 2.76 18.42 -3.29
CA PHE A 16 2.85 17.24 -2.42
C PHE A 16 1.55 17.00 -1.62
N PRO A 17 1.10 15.76 -1.42
CA PRO A 17 1.63 14.50 -1.98
C PRO A 17 1.10 14.19 -3.40
N ASN A 18 -0.04 14.69 -3.80
CA ASN A 18 -0.66 14.54 -5.12
C ASN A 18 -1.88 15.49 -5.22
N LYS A 19 -1.61 16.77 -5.20
CA LYS A 19 -2.64 17.82 -5.29
C LYS A 19 -2.44 18.58 -6.60
N GLY A 20 -3.07 18.10 -7.69
CA GLY A 20 -3.05 18.82 -8.96
C GLY A 20 -3.71 20.19 -8.82
N ILE A 21 -3.06 21.21 -9.34
CA ILE A 21 -3.53 22.59 -9.33
C ILE A 21 -4.11 22.91 -10.69
N VAL A 22 -5.39 23.20 -10.73
CA VAL A 22 -6.09 23.70 -11.91
C VAL A 22 -6.53 25.12 -11.62
N ARG A 23 -6.16 26.06 -12.48
CA ARG A 23 -6.65 27.45 -12.38
C ARG A 23 -7.85 27.64 -13.28
N THR A 24 -8.83 28.33 -12.76
CA THR A 24 -9.95 28.91 -13.48
C THR A 24 -9.89 30.42 -13.34
N ASP A 25 -10.68 31.17 -14.08
CA ASP A 25 -10.62 32.65 -14.07
C ASP A 25 -10.69 33.25 -12.65
N ASP A 26 -11.49 32.65 -11.77
CA ASP A 26 -11.74 33.20 -10.43
C ASP A 26 -11.19 32.34 -9.27
N HIS A 27 -10.73 31.10 -9.52
CA HIS A 27 -10.43 30.17 -8.44
C HIS A 27 -9.26 29.24 -8.75
N THR A 28 -8.55 28.84 -7.70
CA THR A 28 -7.62 27.71 -7.74
C THR A 28 -8.36 26.46 -7.28
N VAL A 29 -8.37 25.42 -8.09
CA VAL A 29 -9.01 24.12 -7.77
C VAL A 29 -7.95 23.05 -7.55
N ILE A 30 -8.04 22.34 -6.44
CA ILE A 30 -7.17 21.22 -6.12
C ILE A 30 -7.86 19.93 -6.61
N VAL A 31 -7.29 19.31 -7.63
CA VAL A 31 -7.78 18.03 -8.20
C VAL A 31 -6.75 16.95 -7.90
N LYS A 32 -7.07 16.04 -6.97
CA LYS A 32 -6.19 14.91 -6.64
C LYS A 32 -6.14 13.87 -7.74
N ASN A 33 -5.06 13.06 -7.76
CA ASN A 33 -4.87 11.95 -8.71
C ASN A 33 -4.74 12.41 -10.17
N SER A 34 -4.09 13.50 -10.39
CA SER A 34 -3.76 14.06 -11.70
C SER A 34 -2.26 14.35 -11.78
N VAL A 35 -1.73 14.52 -12.99
CA VAL A 35 -0.33 14.90 -13.24
C VAL A 35 -0.29 16.19 -14.05
N PRO A 36 0.83 16.98 -13.98
CA PRO A 36 0.97 18.23 -14.70
C PRO A 36 0.81 18.03 -16.21
N GLY A 37 0.09 18.92 -16.88
CA GLY A 37 -0.16 18.89 -18.32
C GLY A 37 -1.44 18.14 -18.73
N GLN A 38 -2.05 17.35 -17.85
CA GLN A 38 -3.34 16.71 -18.15
C GLN A 38 -4.46 17.72 -18.32
N LYS A 39 -5.31 17.53 -19.34
CA LYS A 39 -6.63 18.17 -19.36
C LYS A 39 -7.62 17.27 -18.65
N VAL A 40 -8.24 17.77 -17.60
CA VAL A 40 -9.10 16.99 -16.69
C VAL A 40 -10.49 17.57 -16.60
N ARG A 41 -11.49 16.68 -16.44
CA ARG A 41 -12.85 17.00 -16.03
C ARG A 41 -13.03 16.62 -14.56
N PHE A 42 -13.57 17.53 -13.76
CA PHE A 42 -13.73 17.31 -12.33
C PHE A 42 -15.04 17.91 -11.81
N SER A 43 -15.55 17.35 -10.73
CA SER A 43 -16.70 17.89 -10.02
C SER A 43 -16.24 18.63 -8.75
N VAL A 44 -16.70 19.86 -8.57
CA VAL A 44 -16.40 20.68 -7.39
C VAL A 44 -17.02 20.05 -6.15
N SER A 45 -16.18 19.65 -5.20
CA SER A 45 -16.62 18.97 -3.97
C SER A 45 -16.71 19.90 -2.75
N LYS A 46 -15.82 20.90 -2.67
CA LYS A 46 -15.73 21.84 -1.54
C LYS A 46 -15.14 23.17 -1.98
N ILE A 47 -15.65 24.26 -1.42
CA ILE A 47 -15.13 25.60 -1.64
C ILE A 47 -14.81 26.23 -0.29
N ARG A 48 -13.61 26.78 -0.14
CA ARG A 48 -13.18 27.53 1.06
C ARG A 48 -12.23 28.66 0.68
N LYS A 49 -12.55 29.90 1.06
CA LYS A 49 -11.66 31.09 1.00
C LYS A 49 -10.83 31.16 -0.31
N GLY A 50 -11.51 31.17 -1.46
CA GLY A 50 -10.85 31.30 -2.79
C GLY A 50 -10.18 30.03 -3.33
N THR A 51 -10.16 28.93 -2.55
CA THR A 51 -9.66 27.62 -2.99
C THR A 51 -10.79 26.62 -3.03
N ALA A 52 -10.89 25.87 -4.13
CA ALA A 52 -11.86 24.78 -4.29
C ALA A 52 -11.15 23.42 -4.31
N GLN A 53 -11.87 22.37 -3.96
CA GLN A 53 -11.45 20.98 -4.17
C GLN A 53 -12.32 20.37 -5.24
N GLY A 54 -11.70 19.71 -6.19
CA GLY A 54 -12.34 18.97 -7.27
C GLY A 54 -12.11 17.46 -7.13
N ARG A 55 -13.14 16.67 -7.36
CA ARG A 55 -13.03 15.22 -7.55
C ARG A 55 -12.81 14.95 -9.03
N LEU A 56 -11.65 14.38 -9.38
CA LEU A 56 -11.37 13.96 -10.75
C LEU A 56 -12.45 12.98 -11.22
N LEU A 57 -13.05 13.27 -12.37
CA LEU A 57 -14.02 12.41 -13.04
C LEU A 57 -13.37 11.69 -14.22
N GLU A 58 -12.59 12.43 -15.03
CA GLU A 58 -12.03 11.92 -16.28
C GLU A 58 -10.77 12.71 -16.66
N VAL A 59 -9.80 12.03 -17.26
CA VAL A 59 -8.67 12.64 -17.97
C VAL A 59 -9.07 12.75 -19.44
N LEU A 60 -9.34 13.98 -19.91
CA LEU A 60 -9.78 14.25 -21.28
C LEU A 60 -8.66 14.20 -22.30
N ALA A 61 -7.46 14.59 -21.88
CA ALA A 61 -6.24 14.46 -22.65
C ALA A 61 -5.06 14.16 -21.71
N PRO A 62 -4.21 13.18 -22.05
CA PRO A 62 -3.01 12.89 -21.27
C PRO A 62 -2.01 14.06 -21.33
N ALA A 63 -1.10 14.09 -20.36
CA ALA A 63 0.03 15.01 -20.41
C ALA A 63 1.02 14.56 -21.50
N PRO A 64 1.78 15.52 -22.10
CA PRO A 64 2.73 15.20 -23.18
C PRO A 64 3.83 14.19 -22.80
N ASN A 65 4.14 14.08 -21.53
CA ASN A 65 5.16 13.18 -20.99
C ASN A 65 4.58 11.90 -20.34
N GLU A 66 3.28 11.64 -20.50
CA GLU A 66 2.70 10.37 -20.08
C GLU A 66 3.07 9.23 -21.04
N LEU A 67 3.15 8.03 -20.47
CA LEU A 67 3.24 6.80 -21.25
C LEU A 67 1.94 6.61 -22.07
N PRO A 68 2.00 6.08 -23.30
CA PRO A 68 0.81 5.77 -24.09
C PRO A 68 -0.18 4.88 -23.33
N GLU A 69 0.35 3.93 -22.58
CA GLU A 69 -0.42 3.05 -21.67
C GLU A 69 0.33 2.92 -20.33
N SER A 70 -0.42 2.91 -19.25
CA SER A 70 0.16 2.59 -17.95
C SER A 70 0.65 1.15 -17.93
N PRO A 71 1.87 0.88 -17.45
CA PRO A 71 2.37 -0.48 -17.34
C PRO A 71 1.63 -1.34 -16.30
N CYS A 72 0.74 -0.77 -15.51
CA CYS A 72 -0.10 -1.44 -14.52
C CYS A 72 -1.56 -1.40 -14.96
N ALA A 73 -2.17 -2.57 -15.24
CA ALA A 73 -3.57 -2.67 -15.67
C ALA A 73 -4.57 -2.12 -14.63
N GLN A 74 -4.19 -2.08 -13.35
CA GLN A 74 -5.04 -1.56 -12.28
C GLN A 74 -4.79 -0.07 -11.99
N PHE A 75 -3.90 0.60 -12.73
CA PHE A 75 -3.66 2.03 -12.53
C PHE A 75 -4.93 2.85 -12.78
N GLY A 76 -5.19 3.82 -11.92
CA GLY A 76 -6.44 4.58 -11.96
C GLY A 76 -7.58 3.95 -11.16
N ARG A 77 -7.67 2.61 -11.07
CA ARG A 77 -8.65 1.88 -10.26
C ARG A 77 -8.13 1.60 -8.85
N CYS A 78 -6.95 0.99 -8.76
CA CYS A 78 -6.23 0.74 -7.50
C CYS A 78 -5.74 2.05 -6.87
N GLY A 79 -5.89 2.20 -5.55
CA GLY A 79 -5.44 3.36 -4.78
C GLY A 79 -3.95 3.38 -4.45
N GLY A 80 -3.19 2.33 -4.78
CA GLY A 80 -1.81 2.13 -4.29
C GLY A 80 -0.76 3.04 -4.93
N CYS A 81 -0.86 3.34 -6.24
CA CYS A 81 0.15 4.10 -6.99
C CYS A 81 -0.40 5.42 -7.53
N LEU A 82 0.45 6.46 -7.52
CA LEU A 82 0.05 7.81 -7.93
C LEU A 82 0.50 8.17 -9.35
N TYR A 83 1.65 7.68 -9.79
CA TYR A 83 2.36 8.19 -10.98
C TYR A 83 2.79 7.11 -11.99
N GLN A 84 2.14 5.95 -12.00
CA GLN A 84 2.45 4.85 -12.94
C GLN A 84 2.19 5.19 -14.42
N CYS A 85 1.49 6.28 -14.69
CA CYS A 85 1.32 6.81 -16.05
C CYS A 85 2.55 7.58 -16.56
N LEU A 86 3.51 7.90 -15.70
CA LEU A 86 4.73 8.62 -16.07
C LEU A 86 5.93 7.68 -16.16
N PRO A 87 6.87 7.90 -17.12
CA PRO A 87 8.19 7.29 -17.06
C PRO A 87 8.88 7.57 -15.73
N TYR A 88 9.70 6.64 -15.23
CA TYR A 88 10.33 6.77 -13.92
C TYR A 88 11.15 8.05 -13.77
N ALA A 89 11.88 8.45 -14.82
CA ALA A 89 12.63 9.71 -14.83
C ALA A 89 11.72 10.95 -14.62
N GLU A 90 10.52 10.95 -15.19
CA GLU A 90 9.54 12.02 -15.01
C GLU A 90 8.92 12.00 -13.59
N GLN A 91 8.76 10.81 -13.00
CA GLN A 91 8.35 10.68 -11.59
C GLN A 91 9.40 11.30 -10.65
N LEU A 92 10.71 11.11 -10.92
CA LEU A 92 11.80 11.71 -10.15
C LEU A 92 11.82 13.25 -10.29
N LYS A 93 11.65 13.77 -11.50
CA LYS A 93 11.56 15.23 -11.73
C LYS A 93 10.39 15.84 -10.96
N LEU A 94 9.22 15.19 -11.02
CA LEU A 94 8.02 15.65 -10.30
C LEU A 94 8.26 15.65 -8.77
N LYS A 95 8.89 14.62 -8.24
CA LYS A 95 9.23 14.54 -6.81
C LYS A 95 10.26 15.60 -6.42
N ALA A 96 11.29 15.83 -7.25
CA ALA A 96 12.28 16.89 -7.02
C ALA A 96 11.62 18.26 -6.93
N GLN A 97 10.70 18.56 -7.86
CA GLN A 97 9.92 19.80 -7.84
C GLN A 97 9.05 19.93 -6.58
N GLN A 98 8.41 18.84 -6.13
CA GLN A 98 7.61 18.85 -4.91
C GLN A 98 8.46 19.10 -3.65
N VAL A 99 9.65 18.53 -3.57
CA VAL A 99 10.61 18.77 -2.48
C VAL A 99 11.04 20.23 -2.49
N ARG A 100 11.36 20.78 -3.66
CA ARG A 100 11.71 22.20 -3.82
C ARG A 100 10.60 23.11 -3.30
N GLU A 101 9.36 22.90 -3.75
CA GLU A 101 8.19 23.71 -3.33
C GLU A 101 7.94 23.68 -1.80
N LEU A 102 8.32 22.57 -1.14
CA LEU A 102 8.18 22.43 0.31
C LEU A 102 9.31 23.10 1.10
N LEU A 103 10.55 23.01 0.63
CA LEU A 103 11.74 23.39 1.41
C LEU A 103 12.27 24.78 1.04
N GLU A 104 12.23 25.19 -0.23
CA GLU A 104 12.75 26.47 -0.68
C GLU A 104 12.21 27.68 0.10
N PRO A 105 10.90 27.74 0.45
CA PRO A 105 10.35 28.83 1.28
C PRO A 105 10.89 28.91 2.71
N ALA A 106 11.47 27.81 3.22
CA ALA A 106 12.08 27.75 4.55
C ALA A 106 13.59 28.09 4.55
N ILE A 107 14.21 28.19 3.37
CA ILE A 107 15.64 28.44 3.17
C ILE A 107 15.77 29.89 2.67
N LEU A 108 15.84 30.83 3.61
CA LEU A 108 15.74 32.26 3.29
C LEU A 108 17.04 32.87 2.74
N ASP A 109 18.22 32.34 3.08
CA ASP A 109 19.51 32.96 2.84
C ASP A 109 20.48 32.18 1.94
N CYS A 110 20.00 31.10 1.31
CA CYS A 110 20.81 30.21 0.50
C CYS A 110 20.18 29.99 -0.88
N ASP A 111 21.04 29.83 -1.89
CA ASP A 111 20.60 29.44 -3.23
C ASP A 111 20.22 27.95 -3.24
N TRP A 112 18.96 27.65 -3.59
CA TRP A 112 18.46 26.28 -3.73
C TRP A 112 19.36 25.42 -4.63
N ALA A 113 19.83 25.97 -5.73
CA ALA A 113 20.66 25.25 -6.70
C ALA A 113 22.01 24.78 -6.13
N GLN A 114 22.49 25.44 -5.07
CA GLN A 114 23.72 25.05 -4.38
C GLN A 114 23.49 24.03 -3.26
N LEU A 115 22.28 23.97 -2.73
CA LEU A 115 21.92 23.09 -1.61
C LEU A 115 21.30 21.77 -2.07
N PHE A 116 20.54 21.79 -3.17
CA PHE A 116 19.82 20.62 -3.63
C PHE A 116 20.66 19.82 -4.62
N GLU A 117 21.25 18.74 -4.15
CA GLU A 117 22.09 17.86 -4.95
C GLU A 117 21.31 16.93 -5.90
N GLY A 118 19.97 17.02 -5.89
CA GLY A 118 19.12 16.22 -6.75
C GLY A 118 18.36 15.11 -6.00
N ILE A 119 17.85 14.15 -6.76
CA ILE A 119 17.14 12.99 -6.24
C ILE A 119 17.85 11.72 -6.67
N LEU A 120 18.19 10.88 -5.72
CA LEU A 120 18.75 9.56 -6.00
C LEU A 120 17.61 8.60 -6.38
N PRO A 121 17.71 7.90 -7.51
CA PRO A 121 16.72 6.94 -7.92
C PRO A 121 16.75 5.68 -7.03
N SER A 122 15.61 4.98 -6.93
CA SER A 122 15.63 3.60 -6.46
C SER A 122 16.39 2.72 -7.49
N PRO A 123 17.23 1.78 -7.06
CA PRO A 123 17.89 0.85 -7.98
C PRO A 123 16.88 0.05 -8.85
N ASN A 124 15.72 -0.27 -8.26
CA ASN A 124 14.63 -0.93 -8.96
C ASN A 124 13.38 -0.05 -8.94
N ASP A 125 12.72 0.12 -10.07
CA ASP A 125 11.43 0.82 -10.22
C ASP A 125 10.23 -0.12 -10.24
N THR A 126 10.47 -1.43 -10.36
CA THR A 126 9.50 -2.51 -10.28
C THR A 126 9.99 -3.61 -9.33
N GLY A 127 9.08 -4.43 -8.80
CA GLY A 127 9.42 -5.55 -7.92
C GLY A 127 10.08 -5.16 -6.58
N TYR A 128 10.26 -3.90 -6.31
CA TYR A 128 11.07 -3.39 -5.19
C TYR A 128 10.42 -3.52 -3.82
N ARG A 129 9.09 -3.69 -3.79
CA ARG A 129 8.34 -3.63 -2.53
C ARG A 129 8.36 -4.97 -1.81
N ASN A 130 9.01 -5.01 -0.65
CA ASN A 130 9.26 -6.20 0.16
C ASN A 130 8.21 -6.48 1.25
N LYS A 131 7.17 -5.65 1.36
CA LYS A 131 6.03 -5.83 2.27
C LYS A 131 4.75 -5.40 1.60
N MET A 132 3.74 -6.26 1.59
CA MET A 132 2.39 -5.89 1.13
C MET A 132 1.36 -6.43 2.10
N GLU A 133 0.35 -5.61 2.36
CA GLU A 133 -0.84 -5.95 3.11
C GLU A 133 -2.02 -5.82 2.16
N PHE A 134 -2.52 -6.96 1.70
CA PHE A 134 -3.70 -7.03 0.85
C PHE A 134 -4.93 -7.18 1.72
N THR A 135 -6.02 -6.55 1.33
CA THR A 135 -7.29 -6.58 2.04
C THR A 135 -8.27 -7.50 1.32
N PHE A 136 -8.98 -8.34 2.06
CA PHE A 136 -10.14 -9.08 1.55
C PHE A 136 -11.37 -8.18 1.50
N GLY A 137 -12.19 -8.37 0.47
CA GLY A 137 -13.41 -7.60 0.28
C GLY A 137 -14.15 -8.00 -0.99
N ASP A 138 -14.92 -7.06 -1.53
CA ASP A 138 -15.52 -7.14 -2.85
C ASP A 138 -15.21 -5.86 -3.66
N GLU A 139 -15.21 -5.95 -4.97
CA GLU A 139 -15.01 -4.78 -5.85
C GLU A 139 -16.32 -4.02 -6.07
N VAL A 140 -17.41 -4.73 -6.03
CA VAL A 140 -18.79 -4.22 -6.12
C VAL A 140 -19.58 -4.86 -5.01
N LYS A 141 -20.52 -4.13 -4.44
CA LYS A 141 -21.33 -4.59 -3.32
C LYS A 141 -21.95 -5.98 -3.60
N ASP A 142 -21.76 -6.89 -2.66
CA ASP A 142 -22.21 -8.29 -2.71
C ASP A 142 -21.65 -9.07 -3.93
N GLY A 143 -20.51 -8.62 -4.47
CA GLY A 143 -19.77 -9.25 -5.57
C GLY A 143 -18.94 -10.46 -5.12
N PRO A 144 -18.15 -11.04 -6.05
CA PRO A 144 -17.24 -12.12 -5.72
C PRO A 144 -16.14 -11.64 -4.77
N LEU A 145 -15.57 -12.60 -4.00
CA LEU A 145 -14.43 -12.34 -3.13
C LEU A 145 -13.27 -11.74 -3.93
N SER A 146 -12.76 -10.62 -3.45
CA SER A 146 -11.59 -9.93 -3.97
C SER A 146 -10.49 -9.90 -2.92
N LEU A 147 -9.22 -9.93 -3.35
CA LEU A 147 -8.06 -9.77 -2.49
C LEU A 147 -7.09 -8.80 -3.15
N GLY A 148 -6.83 -7.67 -2.51
CA GLY A 148 -5.97 -6.65 -3.12
C GLY A 148 -5.94 -5.34 -2.38
N MET A 149 -6.11 -4.25 -3.11
CA MET A 149 -5.97 -2.90 -2.59
C MET A 149 -7.30 -2.14 -2.69
N HIS A 150 -7.48 -1.17 -1.78
CA HIS A 150 -8.64 -0.28 -1.87
C HIS A 150 -8.72 0.40 -3.22
N LYS A 151 -9.92 0.42 -3.78
CA LYS A 151 -10.25 1.15 -5.00
C LYS A 151 -10.05 2.65 -4.77
N ARG A 152 -9.49 3.32 -5.74
CA ARG A 152 -9.24 4.76 -5.67
C ARG A 152 -10.55 5.53 -5.42
N GLY A 153 -10.58 6.28 -4.32
CA GLY A 153 -11.77 7.06 -3.93
C GLY A 153 -12.87 6.28 -3.23
N SER A 154 -12.67 4.99 -2.94
CA SER A 154 -13.56 4.19 -2.09
C SER A 154 -12.82 3.69 -0.84
N PHE A 155 -13.56 3.59 0.27
CA PHE A 155 -13.08 2.98 1.51
C PHE A 155 -13.49 1.52 1.66
N TYR A 156 -14.39 1.03 0.81
CA TYR A 156 -14.99 -0.29 0.94
C TYR A 156 -14.59 -1.23 -0.18
N ASP A 157 -14.55 -0.71 -1.43
CA ASP A 157 -14.32 -1.54 -2.60
C ASP A 157 -12.86 -1.97 -2.68
N ILE A 158 -12.63 -3.26 -2.94
CA ILE A 158 -11.29 -3.86 -3.07
C ILE A 158 -11.06 -4.30 -4.51
N VAL A 159 -10.00 -3.78 -5.12
CA VAL A 159 -9.54 -4.20 -6.45
C VAL A 159 -8.52 -5.31 -6.31
N THR A 160 -8.77 -6.45 -6.94
CA THR A 160 -7.79 -7.54 -7.02
C THR A 160 -6.57 -7.09 -7.83
N VAL A 161 -5.36 -7.30 -7.28
CA VAL A 161 -4.10 -6.80 -7.84
C VAL A 161 -3.12 -7.93 -8.13
N SER A 162 -3.58 -8.97 -8.80
CA SER A 162 -2.80 -10.15 -9.19
C SER A 162 -1.64 -9.85 -10.15
N ASP A 163 -1.63 -8.68 -10.77
CA ASP A 163 -0.64 -8.17 -11.72
C ASP A 163 0.19 -7.00 -11.17
N CYS A 164 0.21 -6.80 -9.85
CA CYS A 164 0.89 -5.69 -9.21
C CYS A 164 2.38 -5.66 -9.54
N ARG A 165 2.87 -4.60 -10.17
CA ARG A 165 4.26 -4.49 -10.66
C ARG A 165 5.28 -4.06 -9.61
N ILE A 166 4.84 -3.46 -8.51
CA ILE A 166 5.77 -2.98 -7.48
C ILE A 166 6.23 -4.08 -6.52
N VAL A 167 5.58 -5.25 -6.55
CA VAL A 167 5.94 -6.42 -5.75
C VAL A 167 6.60 -7.51 -6.62
N HIS A 168 7.38 -8.37 -5.98
CA HIS A 168 7.97 -9.56 -6.59
C HIS A 168 6.87 -10.55 -7.06
N ASP A 169 7.18 -11.41 -8.03
CA ASP A 169 6.24 -12.40 -8.58
C ASP A 169 5.66 -13.35 -7.52
N ASP A 170 6.47 -13.74 -6.55
CA ASP A 170 6.04 -14.59 -5.44
C ASP A 170 4.83 -14.00 -4.68
N PHE A 171 4.77 -12.67 -4.49
CA PHE A 171 3.60 -12.03 -3.87
C PHE A 171 2.34 -12.24 -4.69
N ARG A 172 2.45 -12.15 -6.02
CA ARG A 172 1.33 -12.34 -6.94
C ARG A 172 0.83 -13.77 -6.92
N LYS A 173 1.75 -14.76 -6.94
CA LYS A 173 1.44 -16.18 -6.82
C LYS A 173 0.75 -16.50 -5.48
N ILE A 174 1.27 -15.98 -4.37
CA ILE A 174 0.68 -16.14 -3.03
C ILE A 174 -0.71 -15.52 -2.98
N LEU A 175 -0.89 -14.30 -3.51
CA LEU A 175 -2.18 -13.63 -3.57
C LEU A 175 -3.22 -14.46 -4.36
N VAL A 176 -2.85 -14.92 -5.56
CA VAL A 176 -3.74 -15.70 -6.43
C VAL A 176 -4.14 -17.01 -5.75
N CYS A 177 -3.18 -17.76 -5.23
CA CYS A 177 -3.43 -19.00 -4.50
C CYS A 177 -4.38 -18.76 -3.29
N THR A 178 -4.12 -17.72 -2.53
CA THR A 178 -4.95 -17.36 -1.37
C THR A 178 -6.38 -17.02 -1.79
N LEU A 179 -6.54 -16.20 -2.81
CA LEU A 179 -7.85 -15.81 -3.33
C LEU A 179 -8.64 -17.01 -3.86
N GLU A 180 -8.02 -17.86 -4.66
CA GLU A 180 -8.63 -19.07 -5.23
C GLU A 180 -9.05 -20.04 -4.14
N TYR A 181 -8.16 -20.29 -3.15
CA TYR A 181 -8.43 -21.19 -2.05
C TYR A 181 -9.67 -20.77 -1.26
N PHE A 182 -9.72 -19.52 -0.78
CA PHE A 182 -10.84 -19.04 0.03
C PHE A 182 -12.11 -18.79 -0.78
N SER A 183 -12.00 -18.42 -2.06
CA SER A 183 -13.18 -18.33 -2.95
C SER A 183 -13.83 -19.70 -3.15
N LYS A 184 -13.03 -20.76 -3.38
CA LYS A 184 -13.52 -22.14 -3.50
C LYS A 184 -14.15 -22.65 -2.21
N ALA A 185 -13.54 -22.31 -1.07
CA ALA A 185 -14.07 -22.67 0.25
C ALA A 185 -15.28 -21.81 0.67
N LYS A 186 -15.62 -20.76 -0.10
CA LYS A 186 -16.75 -19.83 0.17
C LYS A 186 -16.67 -19.18 1.55
N VAL A 187 -15.46 -18.88 2.01
CA VAL A 187 -15.24 -18.23 3.31
C VAL A 187 -15.52 -16.74 3.19
N PRO A 188 -16.39 -16.17 4.04
CA PRO A 188 -16.74 -14.75 3.98
C PRO A 188 -15.59 -13.85 4.45
N TYR A 189 -15.38 -12.73 3.76
CA TYR A 189 -14.54 -11.65 4.26
C TYR A 189 -15.24 -10.85 5.37
N TYR A 190 -14.45 -10.19 6.24
CA TYR A 190 -14.95 -9.34 7.31
C TYR A 190 -15.57 -8.06 6.76
N HIS A 191 -16.89 -7.94 6.88
CA HIS A 191 -17.64 -6.78 6.43
C HIS A 191 -17.69 -5.72 7.54
N ARG A 192 -17.00 -4.60 7.34
CA ARG A 192 -16.77 -3.54 8.35
C ARG A 192 -18.06 -2.93 8.95
N MET A 193 -19.14 -2.83 8.15
CA MET A 193 -20.38 -2.22 8.62
C MET A 193 -21.27 -3.21 9.39
N ARG A 194 -21.16 -4.50 9.09
CA ARG A 194 -21.92 -5.56 9.75
C ARG A 194 -21.15 -6.22 10.89
N HIS A 195 -19.81 -6.03 10.90
CA HIS A 195 -18.87 -6.69 11.82
C HIS A 195 -18.96 -8.22 11.78
N GLU A 196 -19.23 -8.76 10.59
CA GLU A 196 -19.37 -10.19 10.30
C GLU A 196 -18.33 -10.65 9.29
N GLY A 197 -17.99 -11.93 9.31
CA GLY A 197 -17.05 -12.54 8.38
C GLY A 197 -15.71 -12.87 9.03
N PHE A 198 -14.87 -13.59 8.30
CA PHE A 198 -13.65 -14.19 8.84
C PHE A 198 -12.38 -13.60 8.26
N LEU A 199 -12.25 -13.49 6.93
CA LEU A 199 -11.03 -13.05 6.26
C LEU A 199 -10.87 -11.54 6.33
N ARG A 200 -9.71 -11.05 6.76
CA ARG A 200 -9.42 -9.62 6.86
C ARG A 200 -8.30 -9.17 5.92
N HIS A 201 -7.08 -9.66 6.13
CA HIS A 201 -5.92 -9.23 5.37
C HIS A 201 -4.99 -10.42 5.06
N LEU A 202 -4.21 -10.27 4.02
CA LEU A 202 -3.07 -11.12 3.71
C LEU A 202 -1.82 -10.24 3.75
N LEU A 203 -0.96 -10.48 4.71
CA LEU A 203 0.34 -9.83 4.82
C LEU A 203 1.40 -10.75 4.21
N VAL A 204 2.14 -10.24 3.23
CA VAL A 204 3.28 -10.95 2.64
C VAL A 204 4.52 -10.10 2.81
N ARG A 205 5.61 -10.71 3.25
CA ARG A 205 6.93 -10.09 3.38
C ARG A 205 7.99 -10.96 2.72
N ARG A 206 9.00 -10.31 2.13
CA ARG A 206 10.13 -10.97 1.47
C ARG A 206 11.43 -10.28 1.85
N GLY A 207 12.45 -11.07 2.18
CA GLY A 207 13.82 -10.59 2.21
C GLY A 207 14.33 -10.43 0.79
N GLU A 208 14.78 -9.24 0.43
CA GLU A 208 15.24 -8.97 -0.94
C GLU A 208 16.52 -9.74 -1.25
N LYS A 209 17.48 -9.75 -0.32
CA LYS A 209 18.74 -10.48 -0.48
C LYS A 209 18.67 -11.94 -0.07
N THR A 210 17.89 -12.26 0.94
CA THR A 210 17.78 -13.65 1.44
C THR A 210 16.78 -14.49 0.66
N GLY A 211 15.85 -13.87 -0.07
CA GLY A 211 14.75 -14.55 -0.73
C GLY A 211 13.74 -15.20 0.21
N GLU A 212 13.85 -14.98 1.53
CA GLU A 212 12.93 -15.55 2.52
C GLU A 212 11.55 -14.90 2.45
N LEU A 213 10.49 -15.73 2.46
CA LEU A 213 9.10 -15.32 2.39
C LEU A 213 8.37 -15.66 3.69
N LEU A 214 7.66 -14.67 4.23
CA LEU A 214 6.77 -14.81 5.38
C LEU A 214 5.36 -14.40 4.98
N VAL A 215 4.40 -15.30 5.19
CA VAL A 215 2.99 -15.08 4.89
C VAL A 215 2.19 -15.07 6.18
N ASP A 216 1.36 -14.07 6.40
CA ASP A 216 0.48 -13.98 7.55
C ASP A 216 -0.97 -13.70 7.11
N LEU A 217 -1.84 -14.66 7.34
CA LEU A 217 -3.27 -14.54 7.12
C LEU A 217 -3.92 -13.91 8.34
N VAL A 218 -4.47 -12.72 8.19
CA VAL A 218 -5.18 -12.03 9.28
C VAL A 218 -6.67 -12.35 9.20
N THR A 219 -7.21 -12.88 10.30
CA THR A 219 -8.61 -13.29 10.40
C THR A 219 -9.26 -12.73 11.65
N THR A 220 -10.58 -12.82 11.73
CA THR A 220 -11.29 -12.66 13.00
C THR A 220 -11.14 -13.94 13.83
N TYR A 221 -11.59 -13.90 15.08
CA TYR A 221 -11.72 -15.10 15.92
C TYR A 221 -12.76 -16.08 15.33
N ALA A 222 -12.62 -17.36 15.61
CA ALA A 222 -13.69 -18.32 15.39
C ALA A 222 -14.82 -18.09 16.42
N VAL A 223 -16.02 -18.55 16.09
CA VAL A 223 -17.23 -18.31 16.92
C VAL A 223 -17.09 -18.89 18.33
N ASP A 224 -16.51 -20.07 18.43
CA ASP A 224 -16.32 -20.84 19.67
C ASP A 224 -14.91 -20.68 20.28
N GLU A 225 -14.11 -19.75 19.77
CA GLU A 225 -12.78 -19.49 20.30
C GLU A 225 -12.85 -18.66 21.58
N PRO A 226 -12.12 -19.03 22.65
CA PRO A 226 -12.09 -18.23 23.86
C PRO A 226 -11.61 -16.80 23.55
N TRP A 227 -12.37 -15.84 24.06
CA TRP A 227 -12.02 -14.43 23.96
C TRP A 227 -10.88 -14.11 24.92
N ASP A 228 -9.77 -13.61 24.45
CA ASP A 228 -8.68 -13.15 25.31
C ASP A 228 -8.93 -11.70 25.72
N GLU A 229 -9.48 -11.53 26.91
CA GLU A 229 -9.83 -10.23 27.50
C GLU A 229 -8.62 -9.30 27.66
N THR A 230 -7.40 -9.83 27.69
CA THR A 230 -6.18 -9.00 27.89
C THR A 230 -5.73 -8.29 26.60
N LEU A 231 -6.15 -8.77 25.45
CA LEU A 231 -5.73 -8.29 24.13
C LEU A 231 -6.78 -7.45 23.40
N VAL A 232 -8.01 -7.42 23.89
CA VAL A 232 -9.17 -6.89 23.16
C VAL A 232 -9.87 -5.76 23.90
N ASP A 233 -10.44 -4.84 23.16
CA ASP A 233 -11.33 -3.81 23.68
C ASP A 233 -12.61 -4.45 24.27
N LEU A 234 -12.67 -4.51 25.59
CA LEU A 234 -13.73 -5.14 26.40
C LEU A 234 -15.15 -4.56 26.17
N SER A 235 -15.28 -3.48 25.42
CA SER A 235 -16.58 -2.86 25.12
C SER A 235 -17.36 -3.59 24.01
N ARG A 236 -16.82 -4.68 23.45
CA ARG A 236 -17.33 -5.30 22.25
C ARG A 236 -18.02 -6.65 22.51
N GLU A 237 -19.31 -6.69 22.33
CA GLU A 237 -20.07 -7.94 22.21
C GLU A 237 -19.90 -8.53 20.80
N ILE A 238 -19.57 -9.83 20.69
CA ILE A 238 -19.60 -10.55 19.42
C ILE A 238 -21.07 -10.80 19.09
N PRO A 239 -21.60 -10.33 17.93
CA PRO A 239 -23.00 -10.60 17.58
C PRO A 239 -23.27 -12.11 17.50
N GLU A 240 -24.39 -12.58 18.06
CA GLU A 240 -24.76 -14.01 18.10
C GLU A 240 -24.87 -14.68 16.74
N ASN A 241 -25.04 -13.92 15.65
CA ASN A 241 -25.21 -14.40 14.27
C ASN A 241 -24.01 -14.09 13.37
N THR A 242 -22.77 -14.21 13.86
CA THR A 242 -21.60 -14.00 13.02
C THR A 242 -21.39 -15.17 12.05
N LYS A 243 -21.24 -14.88 10.76
CA LYS A 243 -20.82 -15.88 9.75
C LYS A 243 -19.32 -16.16 9.84
N ARG A 244 -18.89 -16.62 11.00
CA ARG A 244 -17.50 -17.02 11.28
C ARG A 244 -17.45 -18.55 11.37
N PRO A 245 -16.36 -19.19 10.92
CA PRO A 245 -16.20 -20.64 11.10
C PRO A 245 -16.07 -20.99 12.58
N THR A 246 -16.46 -22.22 12.93
CA THR A 246 -16.13 -22.84 14.22
C THR A 246 -14.63 -23.12 14.32
N MET A 247 -14.10 -23.40 15.54
CA MET A 247 -12.68 -23.76 15.71
C MET A 247 -12.28 -24.99 14.87
N VAL A 248 -13.13 -26.00 14.82
CA VAL A 248 -12.83 -27.22 14.04
C VAL A 248 -12.77 -26.93 12.55
N GLU A 249 -13.73 -26.18 12.03
CA GLU A 249 -13.74 -25.77 10.62
C GLU A 249 -12.57 -24.85 10.30
N ARG A 250 -12.22 -23.93 11.20
CA ARG A 250 -11.06 -23.05 11.06
C ARG A 250 -9.76 -23.84 10.95
N ASP A 251 -9.54 -24.77 11.85
CA ASP A 251 -8.28 -25.54 11.89
C ASP A 251 -8.12 -26.39 10.62
N ALA A 252 -9.20 -27.03 10.15
CA ALA A 252 -9.20 -27.75 8.88
C ALA A 252 -8.94 -26.82 7.69
N LEU A 253 -9.59 -25.64 7.67
CA LEU A 253 -9.43 -24.62 6.65
C LEU A 253 -7.99 -24.09 6.60
N LEU A 254 -7.39 -23.78 7.75
CA LEU A 254 -6.02 -23.27 7.85
C LEU A 254 -4.99 -24.36 7.50
N ALA A 255 -5.25 -25.64 7.83
CA ALA A 255 -4.39 -26.75 7.44
C ALA A 255 -4.36 -26.91 5.92
N GLY A 256 -5.51 -26.90 5.26
CA GLY A 256 -5.57 -26.96 3.78
C GLY A 256 -4.96 -25.74 3.11
N TYR A 257 -5.14 -24.55 3.67
CA TYR A 257 -4.49 -23.32 3.18
C TYR A 257 -2.96 -23.40 3.26
N LYS A 258 -2.44 -23.86 4.39
CA LYS A 258 -1.00 -24.12 4.56
C LYS A 258 -0.48 -25.06 3.46
N GLU A 259 -1.16 -26.17 3.21
CA GLU A 259 -0.77 -27.13 2.16
C GLU A 259 -0.79 -26.47 0.77
N ALA A 260 -1.81 -25.67 0.47
CA ALA A 260 -1.89 -24.95 -0.80
C ALA A 260 -0.70 -24.00 -1.01
N LEU A 261 -0.29 -23.25 0.02
CA LEU A 261 0.87 -22.37 -0.05
C LEU A 261 2.20 -23.14 -0.14
N CYS A 262 2.35 -24.24 0.60
CA CYS A 262 3.58 -25.07 0.56
C CYS A 262 3.79 -25.74 -0.80
N ASN A 263 2.75 -25.94 -1.59
CA ASN A 263 2.82 -26.52 -2.93
C ASN A 263 3.05 -25.51 -4.05
N LEU A 264 3.16 -24.20 -3.74
CA LEU A 264 3.46 -23.18 -4.73
C LEU A 264 4.92 -23.26 -5.20
N GLU A 265 5.11 -23.14 -6.50
CA GLU A 265 6.44 -22.92 -7.11
C GLU A 265 6.84 -21.46 -6.97
N LEU A 266 7.51 -21.13 -5.88
CA LEU A 266 8.03 -19.81 -5.56
C LEU A 266 9.52 -19.72 -5.92
N GLU A 267 9.98 -18.52 -6.29
CA GLU A 267 11.41 -18.27 -6.48
C GLU A 267 12.13 -18.20 -5.13
N GLY A 268 11.51 -17.51 -4.15
CA GLY A 268 12.00 -17.43 -2.79
C GLY A 268 11.66 -18.66 -1.94
N THR A 269 12.18 -18.69 -0.73
CA THR A 269 11.94 -19.76 0.25
C THR A 269 10.84 -19.34 1.22
N LEU A 270 9.74 -20.09 1.25
CA LEU A 270 8.68 -19.90 2.23
C LEU A 270 9.18 -20.39 3.61
N VAL A 271 9.47 -19.44 4.51
CA VAL A 271 10.04 -19.74 5.84
C VAL A 271 9.01 -19.74 6.96
N GLY A 272 7.84 -19.16 6.72
CA GLY A 272 6.77 -19.14 7.69
C GLY A 272 5.41 -18.83 7.10
N ILE A 273 4.39 -19.51 7.62
CA ILE A 273 2.98 -19.21 7.41
C ILE A 273 2.34 -19.02 8.77
N LEU A 274 1.68 -17.90 8.96
CA LEU A 274 1.08 -17.48 10.21
C LEU A 274 -0.42 -17.26 10.04
N ASN A 275 -1.15 -17.35 11.13
CA ASN A 275 -2.50 -16.82 11.25
C ASN A 275 -2.55 -15.87 12.44
N THR A 276 -2.78 -14.59 12.15
CA THR A 276 -2.96 -13.55 13.16
C THR A 276 -4.43 -13.22 13.32
N LYS A 277 -4.88 -13.20 14.57
CA LYS A 277 -6.24 -12.84 14.97
C LYS A 277 -6.34 -11.33 15.13
N ASN A 278 -7.41 -10.76 14.62
CA ASN A 278 -7.71 -9.34 14.71
C ASN A 278 -9.22 -9.10 14.66
N ASP A 279 -9.80 -8.80 15.80
CA ASP A 279 -11.23 -8.46 15.93
C ASP A 279 -11.46 -6.95 16.07
N ASN A 280 -10.41 -6.13 15.94
CA ASN A 280 -10.54 -4.68 16.04
C ASN A 280 -11.52 -4.13 14.99
N ILE A 281 -12.36 -3.17 15.39
CA ILE A 281 -13.30 -2.47 14.50
C ILE A 281 -12.54 -1.66 13.44
N ALA A 282 -11.40 -1.07 13.81
CA ALA A 282 -10.57 -0.31 12.88
C ALA A 282 -9.94 -1.21 11.82
N ASP A 283 -9.70 -0.63 10.65
CA ASP A 283 -9.06 -1.32 9.50
C ASP A 283 -7.53 -1.44 9.64
N THR A 284 -7.04 -1.37 10.85
CA THR A 284 -5.62 -1.58 11.15
C THR A 284 -5.39 -2.99 11.61
N VAL A 285 -4.37 -3.65 11.05
CA VAL A 285 -3.94 -4.94 11.56
C VAL A 285 -3.38 -4.75 12.97
N ARG A 286 -4.05 -5.33 13.95
CA ARG A 286 -3.55 -5.49 15.32
C ARG A 286 -3.29 -6.96 15.58
N ASN A 287 -2.20 -7.24 16.25
CA ASN A 287 -1.90 -8.60 16.68
C ASN A 287 -2.61 -8.87 18.02
N GLU A 288 -3.71 -9.60 17.93
CA GLU A 288 -4.49 -10.10 19.08
C GLU A 288 -4.24 -11.60 19.32
N GLY A 289 -3.13 -12.11 18.80
CA GLY A 289 -2.67 -13.49 18.89
C GLY A 289 -2.25 -14.02 17.53
N THR A 290 -1.05 -14.60 17.46
CA THR A 290 -0.50 -15.20 16.23
C THR A 290 -0.21 -16.66 16.45
N THR A 291 -0.70 -17.52 15.56
CA THR A 291 -0.42 -18.95 15.50
C THR A 291 0.53 -19.21 14.33
N VAL A 292 1.59 -19.97 14.56
CA VAL A 292 2.49 -20.45 13.50
C VAL A 292 1.90 -21.72 12.89
N LEU A 293 1.51 -21.64 11.62
CA LEU A 293 0.97 -22.79 10.85
C LEU A 293 2.07 -23.61 10.20
N PHE A 294 3.18 -22.95 9.84
CA PHE A 294 4.35 -23.57 9.22
C PHE A 294 5.60 -22.75 9.54
N GLY A 295 6.73 -23.45 9.74
CA GLY A 295 8.05 -22.87 9.88
C GLY A 295 8.21 -21.94 11.10
N ARG A 296 8.58 -20.69 10.90
CA ARG A 296 8.89 -19.71 11.94
C ARG A 296 8.10 -18.41 11.80
N ASP A 297 8.09 -17.62 12.87
CA ASP A 297 7.35 -16.35 12.99
C ASP A 297 8.12 -15.12 12.44
N HIS A 298 9.24 -15.32 11.79
CA HIS A 298 10.11 -14.27 11.29
C HIS A 298 10.86 -14.69 10.03
N PHE A 299 11.42 -13.72 9.33
CA PHE A 299 12.36 -13.92 8.25
C PHE A 299 13.59 -13.06 8.47
N PHE A 300 14.66 -13.31 7.71
CA PHE A 300 15.86 -12.50 7.72
C PHE A 300 15.97 -11.66 6.46
N GLU A 301 16.54 -10.47 6.63
CA GLU A 301 16.93 -9.60 5.54
C GLU A 301 18.35 -9.09 5.79
N GLU A 302 19.08 -8.86 4.72
CA GLU A 302 20.42 -8.27 4.78
C GLU A 302 20.41 -6.85 4.23
N LEU A 303 21.00 -5.92 4.98
CA LEU A 303 21.11 -4.51 4.60
C LEU A 303 22.48 -3.98 4.98
N LEU A 304 23.28 -3.53 4.00
CA LEU A 304 24.64 -2.99 4.20
C LEU A 304 25.54 -3.91 5.05
N GLY A 305 25.47 -5.22 4.82
CA GLY A 305 26.26 -6.22 5.54
C GLY A 305 25.75 -6.57 6.94
N LEU A 306 24.60 -6.03 7.36
CA LEU A 306 23.95 -6.37 8.62
C LEU A 306 22.75 -7.29 8.36
N THR A 307 22.61 -8.32 9.20
CA THR A 307 21.46 -9.23 9.16
C THR A 307 20.41 -8.81 10.18
N PHE A 308 19.17 -8.65 9.69
CA PHE A 308 18.01 -8.23 10.48
C PHE A 308 17.02 -9.37 10.61
N ARG A 309 16.63 -9.69 11.85
CA ARG A 309 15.48 -10.56 12.13
C ARG A 309 14.20 -9.73 12.12
N ILE A 310 13.27 -10.05 11.23
CA ILE A 310 12.08 -9.24 11.00
C ILE A 310 10.82 -10.08 11.25
N SER A 311 9.97 -9.62 12.16
CA SER A 311 8.64 -10.20 12.41
C SER A 311 7.58 -9.61 11.48
N PRO A 312 6.36 -10.19 11.39
CA PRO A 312 5.29 -9.68 10.52
C PRO A 312 5.00 -8.19 10.73
N PHE A 313 4.98 -7.73 11.97
CA PHE A 313 4.58 -6.38 12.34
C PHE A 313 5.73 -5.42 12.62
N SER A 314 6.98 -5.89 12.60
CA SER A 314 8.14 -5.02 12.74
C SER A 314 8.20 -3.98 11.65
N PHE A 315 8.52 -2.73 12.01
CA PHE A 315 8.86 -1.74 11.01
C PHE A 315 10.16 -2.15 10.30
N PHE A 316 10.13 -2.11 9.00
CA PHE A 316 11.30 -2.22 8.13
C PHE A 316 11.01 -1.45 6.85
N GLN A 317 12.04 -0.85 6.22
CA GLN A 317 11.87 -0.13 4.97
C GLN A 317 11.30 -1.07 3.90
N THR A 318 10.25 -0.63 3.22
CA THR A 318 9.53 -1.47 2.25
C THR A 318 10.21 -1.59 0.88
N ASN A 319 11.37 -0.97 0.72
CA ASN A 319 12.26 -1.07 -0.43
C ASN A 319 13.69 -1.21 0.12
N SER A 320 14.20 -2.43 0.22
CA SER A 320 15.54 -2.70 0.78
C SER A 320 16.65 -2.06 -0.03
N ALA A 321 16.61 -2.18 -1.36
CA ALA A 321 17.63 -1.57 -2.24
C ALA A 321 17.62 -0.04 -2.14
N GLY A 322 16.44 0.59 -2.12
CA GLY A 322 16.32 2.03 -1.90
C GLY A 322 16.76 2.47 -0.51
N ALA A 323 16.56 1.62 0.51
CA ALA A 323 17.03 1.89 1.87
C ALA A 323 18.57 1.85 1.97
N GLU A 324 19.23 0.95 1.25
CA GLU A 324 20.69 0.94 1.17
C GLU A 324 21.24 2.27 0.60
N VAL A 325 20.69 2.74 -0.51
CA VAL A 325 21.05 4.05 -1.08
C VAL A 325 20.85 5.17 -0.07
N LEU A 326 19.70 5.18 0.64
CA LEU A 326 19.42 6.19 1.66
C LEU A 326 20.44 6.17 2.80
N TYR A 327 20.75 4.98 3.31
CA TYR A 327 21.66 4.86 4.46
C TYR A 327 23.12 5.09 4.10
N GLU A 328 23.56 4.68 2.90
CA GLU A 328 24.91 5.00 2.39
C GLU A 328 25.08 6.51 2.22
N THR A 329 24.08 7.18 1.63
CA THR A 329 24.09 8.64 1.49
C THR A 329 24.16 9.33 2.85
N ALA A 330 23.32 8.92 3.81
CA ALA A 330 23.34 9.50 5.15
C ALA A 330 24.67 9.27 5.87
N ARG A 331 25.27 8.09 5.71
CA ARG A 331 26.61 7.78 6.27
C ARG A 331 27.71 8.62 5.65
N ALA A 332 27.65 8.87 4.33
CA ALA A 332 28.62 9.74 3.65
C ALA A 332 28.60 11.15 4.24
N TYR A 333 27.41 11.74 4.39
CA TYR A 333 27.29 13.08 5.01
C TYR A 333 27.80 13.12 6.47
N ILE A 334 27.58 12.07 7.27
CA ILE A 334 28.12 11.99 8.64
C ILE A 334 29.66 11.87 8.61
N GLY A 335 30.21 11.03 7.71
CA GLY A 335 31.64 10.85 7.55
C GLY A 335 32.37 12.14 7.19
N ASP A 336 31.83 12.90 6.26
CA ASP A 336 32.38 14.19 5.83
C ASP A 336 32.39 15.24 6.97
N THR A 337 31.36 15.24 7.83
CA THR A 337 31.29 16.14 9.00
C THR A 337 32.28 15.76 10.10
N ILE A 338 32.55 14.48 10.33
CA ILE A 338 33.51 14.01 11.35
C ILE A 338 34.95 14.29 10.89
N GLY A 339 35.26 14.17 9.59
CA GLY A 339 36.54 14.51 9.01
C GLY A 339 36.87 16.01 9.05
N ALA A 340 35.87 16.88 9.00
CA ALA A 340 36.05 18.33 9.03
C ALA A 340 36.28 18.91 10.43
N THR A 341 35.96 18.17 11.52
CA THR A 341 36.15 18.60 12.91
C THR A 341 37.37 18.03 13.59
N GLY A 342 38.19 17.25 12.86
CA GLY A 342 39.42 16.59 13.33
C GLY A 342 40.71 17.31 12.89
N GLY A 343 40.75 18.64 13.01
CA GLY A 343 41.94 19.47 12.76
C GLY A 343 42.19 20.40 13.94
#